data_77802f13448eb127115d823d4145dbf5
#
_entry.id   77802f13448eb127115d823d4145dbf5
#
_cell.length_a   1.000
_cell.length_b   1.000
_cell.length_c   1.000
_cell.angle_alpha   90.00
_cell.angle_beta   90.00
_cell.angle_gamma   90.00
#
_symmetry.space_group_name_H-M   'P 1'
#
loop_
_entity.id
_entity.type
_entity.pdbx_description
1 polymer ?
#
loop_
_entity_poly.entity_id
_entity_poly.type
_entity_poly.pdbx_seq_one_letter_code
_entity_poly.pdbx_strand_id
1 'polypeptide(L)'
;PARRVLTAVPAAGGLTAKPDAPNVMTIDFCDLELDGKVYPDLNSYDAAKLAYQHHGFKAGNPWSTSVQFRDHTVRRDTFTMGGFKASYRFTVTSGVDRSRLQAVVEQPELYRVTLNGVELKALSDKHWIDPEMRFMPLGDAVRTGENVLTMECSPMRVLAEIEPIYI
;
A
#
# COMPACT_ATOMS: atom_id res chain seq x y z
N PRO A 1 25.07 33.03 -1.64
CA PRO A 1 24.46 33.35 -2.93
C PRO A 1 23.05 33.87 -2.71
N ALA A 2 22.77 35.07 -3.23
CA ALA A 2 21.47 35.71 -3.10
C ALA A 2 20.41 34.85 -3.82
N ARG A 3 19.32 34.57 -3.11
CA ARG A 3 18.17 33.84 -3.65
C ARG A 3 17.49 34.73 -4.69
N ARG A 4 17.55 34.34 -5.97
CA ARG A 4 16.88 35.08 -7.04
C ARG A 4 15.35 34.89 -6.86
N VAL A 5 14.67 35.94 -6.49
CA VAL A 5 13.20 35.95 -6.47
C VAL A 5 12.74 36.05 -7.93
N LEU A 6 12.11 34.98 -8.43
CA LEU A 6 11.47 35.01 -9.74
C LEU A 6 10.12 35.72 -9.59
N THR A 7 9.92 36.76 -10.41
CA THR A 7 8.61 37.42 -10.47
C THR A 7 7.62 36.49 -11.15
N ALA A 8 6.52 36.16 -10.46
CA ALA A 8 5.46 35.40 -11.07
C ALA A 8 4.80 36.25 -12.18
N VAL A 9 4.76 35.70 -13.39
CA VAL A 9 4.02 36.28 -14.50
C VAL A 9 2.64 35.65 -14.53
N PRO A 10 1.53 36.41 -14.38
CA PRO A 10 0.19 35.87 -14.50
C PRO A 10 0.00 35.24 -15.87
N ALA A 11 -0.56 34.03 -15.93
CA ALA A 11 -0.97 33.42 -17.18
C ALA A 11 -2.07 34.26 -17.82
N ALA A 12 -1.89 34.67 -19.07
CA ALA A 12 -2.93 35.38 -19.82
C ALA A 12 -3.98 34.38 -20.34
N GLY A 13 -5.25 34.62 -20.03
CA GLY A 13 -6.39 33.81 -20.46
C GLY A 13 -6.99 32.97 -19.33
N GLY A 14 -8.26 32.59 -19.50
CA GLY A 14 -8.96 31.68 -18.58
C GLY A 14 -8.50 30.25 -18.81
N LEU A 15 -7.58 29.74 -17.94
CA LEU A 15 -7.19 28.34 -17.94
C LEU A 15 -8.25 27.54 -17.18
N THR A 16 -8.85 26.55 -17.84
CA THR A 16 -9.72 25.57 -17.20
C THR A 16 -8.93 24.25 -17.11
N ALA A 17 -8.63 23.84 -15.89
CA ALA A 17 -8.03 22.51 -15.64
C ALA A 17 -9.15 21.48 -15.49
N LYS A 18 -9.12 20.42 -16.28
CA LYS A 18 -10.00 19.25 -16.13
C LYS A 18 -9.11 18.04 -15.89
N PRO A 19 -9.23 17.39 -14.72
CA PRO A 19 -8.54 16.14 -14.49
C PRO A 19 -9.01 15.08 -15.49
N ASP A 20 -8.10 14.33 -16.09
CA ASP A 20 -8.38 13.20 -16.97
C ASP A 20 -8.43 11.87 -16.19
N ALA A 21 -7.93 11.89 -14.94
CA ALA A 21 -7.95 10.76 -14.03
C ALA A 21 -8.35 11.20 -12.60
N PRO A 22 -8.83 10.30 -11.75
CA PRO A 22 -9.02 10.57 -10.34
C PRO A 22 -7.73 11.00 -9.64
N ASN A 23 -7.86 11.81 -8.59
CA ASN A 23 -6.74 12.06 -7.69
C ASN A 23 -6.40 10.76 -6.94
N VAL A 24 -5.13 10.62 -6.59
CA VAL A 24 -4.61 9.48 -5.85
C VAL A 24 -3.86 9.98 -4.64
N MET A 25 -4.14 9.39 -3.48
CA MET A 25 -3.39 9.59 -2.26
C MET A 25 -2.56 8.34 -1.97
N THR A 26 -1.25 8.51 -1.88
CA THR A 26 -0.34 7.43 -1.47
C THR A 26 -0.25 7.38 0.06
N ILE A 27 -0.33 6.17 0.62
CA ILE A 27 -0.13 5.91 2.05
C ILE A 27 1.01 4.91 2.15
N ASP A 28 2.19 5.40 2.51
CA ASP A 28 3.45 4.65 2.57
C ASP A 28 3.98 4.42 3.98
N PHE A 29 3.20 4.80 5.00
CA PHE A 29 3.49 4.47 6.40
C PHE A 29 2.44 3.51 6.96
N CYS A 30 2.90 2.54 7.74
CA CYS A 30 2.03 1.54 8.38
C CYS A 30 2.52 1.17 9.78
N ASP A 31 1.61 0.63 10.58
CA ASP A 31 1.96 -0.12 11.78
C ASP A 31 2.16 -1.59 11.38
N LEU A 32 3.36 -2.13 11.62
CA LEU A 32 3.69 -3.53 11.33
C LEU A 32 3.55 -4.38 12.58
N GLU A 33 2.78 -5.47 12.50
CA GLU A 33 2.69 -6.48 13.57
C GLU A 33 3.36 -7.79 13.12
N LEU A 34 4.29 -8.27 13.96
CA LEU A 34 5.02 -9.55 13.80
C LEU A 34 4.92 -10.31 15.13
N ASP A 35 4.34 -11.51 15.11
CA ASP A 35 4.16 -12.37 16.30
C ASP A 35 3.58 -11.63 17.51
N GLY A 36 2.57 -10.77 17.27
CA GLY A 36 1.90 -9.98 18.30
C GLY A 36 2.67 -8.74 18.78
N LYS A 37 3.87 -8.50 18.28
CA LYS A 37 4.62 -7.27 18.56
C LYS A 37 4.35 -6.24 17.46
N VAL A 38 3.92 -5.04 17.87
CA VAL A 38 3.65 -3.92 16.97
C VAL A 38 4.86 -2.99 16.88
N TYR A 39 5.21 -2.65 15.65
CA TYR A 39 6.21 -1.65 15.28
C TYR A 39 5.48 -0.51 14.58
N PRO A 40 5.22 0.61 15.28
CA PRO A 40 4.38 1.67 14.76
C PRO A 40 5.12 2.58 13.77
N ASP A 41 4.34 3.18 12.86
CA ASP A 41 4.75 4.29 12.00
C ASP A 41 6.02 4.03 11.18
N LEU A 42 6.13 2.82 10.62
CA LEU A 42 7.20 2.46 9.69
C LEU A 42 6.80 2.84 8.27
N ASN A 43 7.75 3.39 7.50
CA ASN A 43 7.55 3.43 6.05
C ASN A 43 7.53 2.00 5.48
N SER A 44 6.86 1.81 4.35
CA SER A 44 6.65 0.48 3.75
C SER A 44 7.96 -0.27 3.50
N TYR A 45 9.03 0.43 3.05
CA TYR A 45 10.33 -0.17 2.81
C TYR A 45 10.96 -0.75 4.09
N ASP A 46 10.95 0.01 5.19
CA ASP A 46 11.50 -0.47 6.47
C ASP A 46 10.61 -1.57 7.08
N ALA A 47 9.29 -1.46 6.91
CA ALA A 47 8.34 -2.50 7.32
C ALA A 47 8.59 -3.80 6.55
N ALA A 48 8.72 -3.76 5.22
CA ALA A 48 9.05 -4.90 4.37
C ALA A 48 10.39 -5.52 4.79
N LYS A 49 11.42 -4.69 4.92
CA LYS A 49 12.75 -5.15 5.36
C LYS A 49 12.69 -5.90 6.69
N LEU A 50 11.98 -5.34 7.67
CA LEU A 50 11.85 -5.95 8.99
C LEU A 50 11.06 -7.27 8.94
N ALA A 51 9.96 -7.33 8.17
CA ALA A 51 9.17 -8.54 7.98
C ALA A 51 10.02 -9.66 7.35
N TYR A 52 10.75 -9.36 6.27
CA TYR A 52 11.64 -10.34 5.65
C TYR A 52 12.77 -10.80 6.57
N GLN A 53 13.38 -9.89 7.33
CA GLN A 53 14.41 -10.24 8.31
C GLN A 53 13.87 -11.17 9.40
N HIS A 54 12.67 -10.90 9.90
CA HIS A 54 11.99 -11.73 10.87
C HIS A 54 11.77 -13.16 10.35
N HIS A 55 11.49 -13.31 9.07
CA HIS A 55 11.30 -14.59 8.40
C HIS A 55 12.58 -15.20 7.79
N GLY A 56 13.76 -14.71 8.21
CA GLY A 56 15.05 -15.34 7.93
C GLY A 56 15.79 -14.84 6.69
N PHE A 57 15.32 -13.78 6.04
CA PHE A 57 16.08 -13.07 4.99
C PHE A 57 16.94 -11.99 5.64
N LYS A 58 18.15 -12.33 6.07
CA LYS A 58 19.02 -11.43 6.85
C LYS A 58 19.27 -10.07 6.19
N ALA A 59 19.33 -10.02 4.87
CA ALA A 59 19.52 -8.78 4.11
C ALA A 59 18.24 -7.95 3.95
N GLY A 60 17.08 -8.44 4.39
CA GLY A 60 15.77 -7.82 4.20
C GLY A 60 15.08 -8.34 2.94
N ASN A 61 14.32 -7.48 2.26
CA ASN A 61 13.57 -7.85 1.06
C ASN A 61 14.49 -8.44 -0.03
N PRO A 62 14.33 -9.72 -0.42
CA PRO A 62 15.18 -10.36 -1.40
C PRO A 62 15.01 -9.79 -2.81
N TRP A 63 13.87 -9.21 -3.13
CA TRP A 63 13.58 -8.66 -4.44
C TRP A 63 14.36 -7.38 -4.73
N SER A 64 14.73 -6.62 -3.70
CA SER A 64 15.53 -5.42 -3.85
C SER A 64 17.00 -5.70 -4.23
N THR A 65 17.49 -6.91 -3.99
CA THR A 65 18.93 -7.22 -4.14
C THR A 65 19.24 -8.50 -4.93
N SER A 66 18.27 -9.37 -5.16
CA SER A 66 18.51 -10.74 -5.60
C SER A 66 17.59 -11.22 -6.71
N VAL A 67 17.11 -10.31 -7.55
CA VAL A 67 16.18 -10.63 -8.65
C VAL A 67 16.76 -11.70 -9.60
N GLN A 68 18.07 -11.68 -9.85
CA GLN A 68 18.75 -12.71 -10.66
C GLN A 68 18.72 -14.10 -10.05
N PHE A 69 18.43 -14.23 -8.77
CA PHE A 69 18.29 -15.50 -8.06
C PHE A 69 16.84 -15.89 -7.78
N ARG A 70 15.91 -15.37 -8.58
CA ARG A 70 14.46 -15.54 -8.41
C ARG A 70 14.06 -16.97 -8.09
N ASP A 71 14.53 -17.95 -8.86
CA ASP A 71 14.14 -19.37 -8.67
C ASP A 71 14.58 -19.91 -7.30
N HIS A 72 15.74 -19.49 -6.82
CA HIS A 72 16.20 -19.85 -5.48
C HIS A 72 15.36 -19.19 -4.39
N THR A 73 14.99 -17.94 -4.60
CA THR A 73 14.13 -17.16 -3.68
C THR A 73 12.72 -17.73 -3.64
N VAL A 74 12.11 -18.01 -4.79
CA VAL A 74 10.76 -18.57 -4.89
C VAL A 74 10.62 -19.95 -4.24
N ARG A 75 11.68 -20.77 -4.20
CA ARG A 75 11.68 -22.06 -3.46
C ARG A 75 11.42 -21.89 -1.96
N ARG A 76 11.54 -20.67 -1.43
CA ARG A 76 11.25 -20.31 -0.04
C ARG A 76 9.88 -19.64 0.12
N ASP A 77 9.00 -19.80 -0.85
CA ASP A 77 7.72 -19.08 -0.91
C ASP A 77 6.81 -19.27 0.30
N THR A 78 6.91 -20.40 0.99
CA THR A 78 6.04 -20.63 2.13
C THR A 78 6.85 -20.78 3.41
N PHE A 79 6.53 -19.97 4.40
CA PHE A 79 7.09 -20.04 5.73
C PHE A 79 6.14 -20.81 6.64
N THR A 80 6.67 -21.74 7.43
CA THR A 80 5.86 -22.61 8.29
C THR A 80 5.38 -21.92 9.55
N MET A 81 5.92 -20.76 9.89
CA MET A 81 5.61 -20.03 11.11
C MET A 81 5.36 -18.56 10.82
N GLY A 82 4.31 -18.04 11.46
CA GLY A 82 4.01 -16.62 11.48
C GLY A 82 3.59 -16.04 10.13
N GLY A 83 3.52 -14.76 10.13
CA GLY A 83 3.16 -13.93 9.00
C GLY A 83 3.42 -12.49 9.40
N PHE A 84 2.74 -11.58 8.74
CA PHE A 84 2.73 -10.18 9.14
C PHE A 84 1.34 -9.59 8.99
N LYS A 85 1.13 -8.48 9.69
CA LYS A 85 -0.03 -7.62 9.49
C LYS A 85 0.46 -6.18 9.39
N ALA A 86 0.18 -5.53 8.25
CA ALA A 86 0.47 -4.13 8.00
C ALA A 86 -0.84 -3.33 8.03
N SER A 87 -0.90 -2.29 8.87
CA SER A 87 -2.09 -1.47 9.08
C SER A 87 -1.82 -0.02 8.65
N TYR A 88 -2.50 0.42 7.63
CA TYR A 88 -2.40 1.76 7.03
C TYR A 88 -3.54 2.63 7.50
N ARG A 89 -3.22 3.85 7.98
CA ARG A 89 -4.21 4.78 8.53
C ARG A 89 -4.43 5.94 7.58
N PHE A 90 -5.69 6.30 7.38
CA PHE A 90 -6.04 7.49 6.62
C PHE A 90 -7.33 8.11 7.15
N THR A 91 -7.53 9.38 6.85
CA THR A 91 -8.71 10.13 7.28
C THR A 91 -9.52 10.58 6.08
N VAL A 92 -10.82 10.30 6.09
CA VAL A 92 -11.78 10.80 5.11
C VAL A 92 -12.54 11.97 5.72
N THR A 93 -12.40 13.15 5.09
CA THR A 93 -13.10 14.37 5.55
C THR A 93 -14.57 14.38 5.13
N SER A 94 -15.38 15.19 5.80
CA SER A 94 -16.76 15.45 5.40
C SER A 94 -16.79 16.09 4.00
N GLY A 95 -17.75 15.67 3.17
CA GLY A 95 -17.90 16.17 1.79
C GLY A 95 -17.23 15.33 0.72
N VAL A 96 -16.43 14.33 1.09
CA VAL A 96 -15.90 13.33 0.14
C VAL A 96 -17.01 12.34 -0.23
N ASP A 97 -17.21 12.12 -1.52
CA ASP A 97 -18.09 11.06 -2.02
C ASP A 97 -17.45 9.68 -1.81
N ARG A 98 -17.78 9.06 -0.69
CA ARG A 98 -17.21 7.77 -0.29
C ARG A 98 -17.57 6.62 -1.22
N SER A 99 -18.68 6.72 -1.95
CA SER A 99 -19.10 5.66 -2.89
C SER A 99 -18.12 5.47 -4.06
N ARG A 100 -17.27 6.46 -4.30
CA ARG A 100 -16.27 6.46 -5.37
C ARG A 100 -14.87 6.08 -4.91
N LEU A 101 -14.66 5.94 -3.60
CA LEU A 101 -13.35 5.61 -3.06
C LEU A 101 -13.00 4.15 -3.32
N GLN A 102 -11.78 3.94 -3.75
CA GLN A 102 -11.21 2.62 -4.00
C GLN A 102 -9.79 2.60 -3.43
N ALA A 103 -9.40 1.48 -2.86
CA ALA A 103 -8.00 1.23 -2.62
C ALA A 103 -7.38 0.56 -3.84
N VAL A 104 -6.08 0.80 -4.05
CA VAL A 104 -5.26 0.02 -4.97
C VAL A 104 -4.20 -0.68 -4.15
N VAL A 105 -4.17 -1.99 -4.28
CA VAL A 105 -3.22 -2.87 -3.59
C VAL A 105 -2.53 -3.74 -4.63
N GLU A 106 -1.21 -3.88 -4.52
CA GLU A 106 -0.44 -4.78 -5.37
C GLU A 106 -0.62 -6.23 -4.92
N GLN A 107 -0.87 -7.14 -5.86
CA GLN A 107 -1.05 -8.58 -5.62
C GLN A 107 -1.98 -8.90 -4.43
N PRO A 108 -3.20 -8.33 -4.36
CA PRO A 108 -4.06 -8.46 -3.18
C PRO A 108 -4.44 -9.91 -2.84
N GLU A 109 -4.29 -10.86 -3.78
CA GLU A 109 -4.52 -12.28 -3.58
C GLU A 109 -3.51 -12.93 -2.62
N LEU A 110 -2.39 -12.26 -2.34
CA LEU A 110 -1.41 -12.72 -1.36
C LEU A 110 -1.83 -12.39 0.09
N TYR A 111 -2.85 -11.55 0.26
CA TYR A 111 -3.23 -11.00 1.55
C TYR A 111 -4.72 -11.19 1.83
N ARG A 112 -5.04 -11.23 3.09
CA ARG A 112 -6.37 -10.87 3.56
C ARG A 112 -6.41 -9.36 3.78
N VAL A 113 -7.14 -8.65 2.94
CA VAL A 113 -7.25 -7.19 3.03
C VAL A 113 -8.56 -6.81 3.70
N THR A 114 -8.49 -5.97 4.73
CA THR A 114 -9.69 -5.48 5.43
C THR A 114 -9.66 -3.96 5.57
N LEU A 115 -10.82 -3.32 5.57
CA LEU A 115 -11.00 -1.92 5.94
C LEU A 115 -11.92 -1.84 7.15
N ASN A 116 -11.44 -1.27 8.24
CA ASN A 116 -12.18 -1.19 9.51
C ASN A 116 -12.75 -2.56 9.96
N GLY A 117 -12.05 -3.65 9.67
CA GLY A 117 -12.44 -5.02 9.98
C GLY A 117 -13.36 -5.69 8.95
N VAL A 118 -13.83 -4.97 7.93
CA VAL A 118 -14.63 -5.53 6.82
C VAL A 118 -13.70 -5.98 5.70
N GLU A 119 -13.81 -7.23 5.26
CA GLU A 119 -12.97 -7.77 4.20
C GLU A 119 -13.30 -7.13 2.85
N LEU A 120 -12.26 -6.68 2.16
CA LEU A 120 -12.34 -6.12 0.81
C LEU A 120 -12.03 -7.20 -0.23
N LYS A 121 -12.60 -7.02 -1.43
CA LYS A 121 -12.31 -7.89 -2.58
C LYS A 121 -11.82 -7.07 -3.75
N ALA A 122 -10.77 -7.55 -4.39
CA ALA A 122 -10.24 -6.96 -5.61
C ALA A 122 -11.19 -7.18 -6.79
N LEU A 123 -11.24 -6.20 -7.68
CA LEU A 123 -11.89 -6.35 -8.97
C LEU A 123 -11.01 -7.22 -9.89
N SER A 124 -11.60 -8.24 -10.51
CA SER A 124 -10.87 -9.17 -11.36
C SER A 124 -10.53 -8.60 -12.75
N ASP A 125 -11.33 -7.64 -13.22
CA ASP A 125 -11.32 -7.11 -14.59
C ASP A 125 -10.69 -5.71 -14.69
N LYS A 126 -10.22 -5.15 -13.56
CA LYS A 126 -9.68 -3.79 -13.52
C LYS A 126 -8.39 -3.74 -12.73
N HIS A 127 -7.43 -3.01 -13.27
CA HIS A 127 -6.16 -2.68 -12.62
C HIS A 127 -5.84 -1.20 -12.86
N TRP A 128 -4.91 -0.67 -12.11
CA TRP A 128 -4.47 0.72 -12.25
C TRP A 128 -3.35 0.81 -13.29
N ILE A 129 -2.11 0.99 -12.89
CA ILE A 129 -0.96 1.18 -13.81
C ILE A 129 -0.46 -0.17 -14.32
N ASP A 130 -0.44 -1.17 -13.44
CA ASP A 130 0.08 -2.51 -13.67
C ASP A 130 -1.02 -3.56 -13.42
N PRO A 131 -1.04 -4.69 -14.14
CA PRO A 131 -2.01 -5.77 -13.91
C PRO A 131 -2.04 -6.31 -12.48
N GLU A 132 -0.95 -6.23 -11.73
CA GLU A 132 -0.87 -6.66 -10.35
C GLU A 132 -1.50 -5.64 -9.37
N MET A 133 -1.61 -4.36 -9.76
CA MET A 133 -2.18 -3.28 -8.95
C MET A 133 -3.71 -3.26 -9.09
N ARG A 134 -4.40 -3.95 -8.22
CA ARG A 134 -5.85 -4.17 -8.30
C ARG A 134 -6.66 -3.13 -7.54
N PHE A 135 -7.76 -2.69 -8.15
CA PHE A 135 -8.75 -1.87 -7.48
C PHE A 135 -9.58 -2.70 -6.50
N MET A 136 -9.77 -2.15 -5.30
CA MET A 136 -10.62 -2.70 -4.24
C MET A 136 -11.63 -1.63 -3.82
N PRO A 137 -12.89 -1.72 -4.23
CA PRO A 137 -13.93 -0.77 -3.81
C PRO A 137 -14.06 -0.76 -2.29
N LEU A 138 -14.06 0.44 -1.68
CA LEU A 138 -14.15 0.56 -0.23
C LEU A 138 -15.60 0.42 0.27
N GLY A 139 -16.58 0.74 -0.58
CA GLY A 139 -18.00 0.57 -0.30
C GLY A 139 -18.45 1.16 1.04
N ASP A 140 -19.27 0.43 1.77
CA ASP A 140 -19.78 0.82 3.09
C ASP A 140 -18.74 0.64 4.22
N ALA A 141 -17.60 -0.01 3.95
CA ALA A 141 -16.55 -0.20 4.94
C ALA A 141 -15.82 1.11 5.27
N VAL A 142 -15.78 2.07 4.34
CA VAL A 142 -15.15 3.38 4.55
C VAL A 142 -16.10 4.33 5.31
N ARG A 143 -15.55 5.06 6.27
CA ARG A 143 -16.30 6.03 7.08
C ARG A 143 -15.67 7.41 7.05
N THR A 144 -16.42 8.43 7.37
CA THR A 144 -15.88 9.76 7.66
C THR A 144 -15.06 9.70 8.95
N GLY A 145 -13.93 10.39 8.97
CA GLY A 145 -12.95 10.28 10.05
C GLY A 145 -11.89 9.24 9.77
N GLU A 146 -11.31 8.68 10.81
CA GLU A 146 -10.22 7.72 10.71
C GLU A 146 -10.66 6.37 10.15
N ASN A 147 -9.84 5.83 9.27
CA ASN A 147 -9.98 4.51 8.67
C ASN A 147 -8.66 3.75 8.79
N VAL A 148 -8.76 2.44 8.92
CA VAL A 148 -7.60 1.55 8.98
C VAL A 148 -7.78 0.45 7.93
N LEU A 149 -6.92 0.45 6.92
CA LEU A 149 -6.79 -0.65 5.97
C LEU A 149 -5.70 -1.58 6.47
N THR A 150 -6.00 -2.86 6.58
CA THR A 150 -5.06 -3.87 7.07
C THR A 150 -4.82 -4.92 6.01
N MET A 151 -3.55 -5.20 5.74
CA MET A 151 -3.07 -6.30 4.91
C MET A 151 -2.44 -7.35 5.81
N GLU A 152 -2.96 -8.57 5.77
CA GLU A 152 -2.48 -9.70 6.56
C GLU A 152 -2.04 -10.83 5.64
N CYS A 153 -0.80 -11.28 5.78
CA CYS A 153 -0.24 -12.45 5.08
C CYS A 153 0.22 -13.47 6.12
N SER A 154 -0.51 -14.58 6.23
CA SER A 154 -0.21 -15.65 7.17
C SER A 154 -0.60 -17.03 6.59
N PRO A 155 0.36 -17.95 6.38
CA PRO A 155 1.80 -17.77 6.57
C PRO A 155 2.38 -16.74 5.58
N MET A 156 3.52 -16.17 5.93
CA MET A 156 4.19 -15.24 5.02
C MET A 156 4.58 -15.93 3.72
N ARG A 157 4.34 -15.27 2.61
CA ARG A 157 4.78 -15.67 1.27
C ARG A 157 5.96 -14.80 0.84
N VAL A 158 6.93 -15.39 0.14
CA VAL A 158 8.12 -14.65 -0.31
C VAL A 158 7.78 -13.56 -1.34
N LEU A 159 6.65 -13.69 -2.02
CA LEU A 159 6.13 -12.68 -2.95
C LEU A 159 5.34 -11.57 -2.25
N ALA A 160 4.98 -11.73 -0.96
CA ALA A 160 4.19 -10.76 -0.24
C ALA A 160 5.08 -9.62 0.27
N GLU A 161 5.11 -8.53 -0.48
CA GLU A 161 5.83 -7.31 -0.12
C GLU A 161 4.91 -6.33 0.63
N ILE A 162 5.45 -5.58 1.57
CA ILE A 162 4.72 -4.49 2.21
C ILE A 162 5.01 -3.25 1.39
N GLU A 163 4.06 -2.89 0.55
CA GLU A 163 4.14 -1.78 -0.39
C GLU A 163 3.23 -0.63 0.04
N PRO A 164 3.43 0.60 -0.47
CA PRO A 164 2.45 1.66 -0.31
C PRO A 164 1.09 1.24 -0.86
N ILE A 165 0.02 1.68 -0.21
CA ILE A 165 -1.32 1.58 -0.76
C ILE A 165 -1.77 2.92 -1.32
N TYR A 166 -2.76 2.89 -2.21
CA TYR A 166 -3.29 4.09 -2.84
C TYR A 166 -4.80 4.17 -2.64
N ILE A 167 -5.29 5.37 -2.36
CA ILE A 167 -6.73 5.64 -2.21
C ILE A 167 -7.15 6.70 -3.24
#